data_e8a6f164c70b698d7844b7454250de45
#
_entry.id   e8a6f164c70b698d7844b7454250de45
#
_cell.length_a   1.000
_cell.length_b   1.000
_cell.length_c   1.000
_cell.angle_alpha   90.00
_cell.angle_beta   90.00
_cell.angle_gamma   90.00
#
_symmetry.space_group_name_H-M   'P 1'
#
loop_
_entity.id
_entity.type
_entity.pdbx_description
1 polymer ?
#
loop_
_entity_poly.entity_id
_entity_poly.type
_entity_poly.pdbx_seq_one_letter_code
_entity_poly.pdbx_strand_id
1 'polypeptide(L)'
;MESLGLATANKKPDQRAAFFYVPIGVVRRGFFPGEENGPIPKFTSNRQALGNGAQIPVGVHPLKLTPTMQPLAKVKDKVTLVTGLDRTFQPGTDVHAQCASCFLTSASAFTVTQSPYPQSRTLDHILAEQLGKDTPFRTLEFSSNSHKDNKESIHFDNISWYGTGHVAPSLRDPRKAYRRLFGT
;
A
#
# COMPACT_ATOMS: atom_id res chain seq x y z
N MET A 1 22.96 -9.23 -49.98
CA MET A 1 21.90 -8.85 -49.02
C MET A 1 22.54 -8.78 -47.65
N GLU A 2 22.95 -7.60 -47.27
CA GLU A 2 23.55 -7.36 -45.95
C GLU A 2 22.44 -7.26 -44.93
N SER A 3 22.46 -8.12 -43.92
CA SER A 3 21.59 -8.06 -42.80
C SER A 3 22.00 -6.87 -41.92
N LEU A 4 21.16 -5.84 -41.87
CA LEU A 4 21.26 -4.76 -40.92
C LEU A 4 21.09 -5.36 -39.49
N GLY A 5 22.22 -5.61 -38.85
CA GLY A 5 22.27 -5.91 -37.44
C GLY A 5 21.77 -4.70 -36.65
N LEU A 6 20.51 -4.73 -36.26
CA LEU A 6 19.98 -3.84 -35.24
C LEU A 6 20.75 -4.11 -33.94
N ALA A 7 21.70 -3.23 -33.64
CA ALA A 7 22.31 -3.17 -32.32
C ALA A 7 21.19 -2.96 -31.31
N THR A 8 20.81 -4.00 -30.60
CA THR A 8 19.96 -3.89 -29.42
C THR A 8 20.75 -3.11 -28.39
N ALA A 9 20.51 -1.80 -28.34
CA ALA A 9 20.99 -0.99 -27.26
C ALA A 9 20.61 -1.72 -25.97
N ASN A 10 21.56 -1.88 -25.05
CA ASN A 10 21.36 -2.43 -23.71
C ASN A 10 20.42 -1.47 -22.94
N LYS A 11 19.13 -1.50 -23.27
CA LYS A 11 18.10 -0.75 -22.58
C LYS A 11 18.01 -1.35 -21.17
N LYS A 12 18.34 -0.55 -20.14
CA LYS A 12 18.08 -0.97 -18.76
C LYS A 12 16.63 -1.43 -18.67
N PRO A 13 16.35 -2.54 -17.98
CA PRO A 13 14.98 -2.99 -17.80
C PRO A 13 14.15 -1.89 -17.19
N ASP A 14 12.95 -1.69 -17.70
CA ASP A 14 12.03 -0.68 -17.21
C ASP A 14 11.74 -0.94 -15.74
N GLN A 15 12.01 0.03 -14.90
CA GLN A 15 11.71 -0.07 -13.47
C GLN A 15 10.21 0.10 -13.26
N ARG A 16 9.64 -0.75 -12.41
CA ARG A 16 8.22 -0.72 -12.05
C ARG A 16 8.10 -0.82 -10.54
N ALA A 17 7.12 -0.11 -9.99
CA ALA A 17 6.73 -0.21 -8.60
C ALA A 17 5.26 -0.62 -8.52
N ALA A 18 4.91 -1.48 -7.57
CA ALA A 18 3.54 -1.85 -7.28
C ALA A 18 3.28 -1.73 -5.78
N PHE A 19 2.17 -1.13 -5.43
CA PHE A 19 1.72 -0.93 -4.06
C PHE A 19 0.42 -1.69 -3.84
N PHE A 20 0.41 -2.54 -2.83
CA PHE A 20 -0.76 -3.33 -2.45
C PHE A 20 -1.18 -2.95 -1.05
N TYR A 21 -2.39 -2.43 -0.92
CA TYR A 21 -2.99 -2.12 0.35
C TYR A 21 -3.96 -3.23 0.75
N VAL A 22 -3.72 -3.84 1.91
CA VAL A 22 -4.62 -4.82 2.53
C VAL A 22 -5.29 -4.13 3.71
N PRO A 23 -6.58 -3.80 3.62
CA PRO A 23 -7.30 -3.10 4.69
C PRO A 23 -7.51 -3.98 5.92
N ILE A 24 -7.91 -3.33 7.04
CA ILE A 24 -8.34 -3.97 8.31
C ILE A 24 -7.20 -4.68 9.08
N GLY A 25 -5.98 -4.65 8.55
CA GLY A 25 -4.83 -5.22 9.26
C GLY A 25 -4.67 -6.73 9.07
N VAL A 26 -3.93 -7.35 9.97
CA VAL A 26 -3.54 -8.76 9.90
C VAL A 26 -3.72 -9.44 11.24
N VAL A 27 -3.87 -10.76 11.22
CA VAL A 27 -3.82 -11.58 12.44
C VAL A 27 -2.37 -11.66 12.90
N ARG A 28 -2.01 -10.87 13.90
CA ARG A 28 -0.62 -10.64 14.34
C ARG A 28 0.18 -11.92 14.52
N ARG A 29 -0.34 -12.88 15.26
CA ARG A 29 0.34 -14.16 15.54
C ARG A 29 0.66 -14.98 14.29
N GLY A 30 -0.19 -14.91 13.29
CA GLY A 30 0.03 -15.62 12.03
C GLY A 30 0.91 -14.85 11.05
N PHE A 31 1.10 -13.55 11.27
CA PHE A 31 1.78 -12.67 10.32
C PHE A 31 3.16 -12.21 10.80
N PHE A 32 3.26 -11.72 12.05
CA PHE A 32 4.53 -11.16 12.52
C PHE A 32 5.44 -12.24 13.11
N PRO A 33 6.66 -12.42 12.60
CA PRO A 33 7.65 -13.32 13.20
C PRO A 33 8.00 -12.87 14.61
N GLY A 34 7.98 -13.81 15.55
CA GLY A 34 8.23 -13.56 16.97
C GLY A 34 6.97 -13.33 17.80
N GLU A 35 5.80 -13.22 17.17
CA GLU A 35 4.52 -13.08 17.87
C GLU A 35 3.71 -14.38 17.97
N GLU A 36 4.21 -15.48 17.46
CA GLU A 36 3.47 -16.75 17.36
C GLU A 36 2.94 -17.25 18.70
N ASN A 37 3.70 -17.04 19.76
CA ASN A 37 3.36 -17.44 21.13
C ASN A 37 2.95 -16.27 22.03
N GLY A 38 2.81 -15.08 21.46
CA GLY A 38 2.39 -13.90 22.20
C GLY A 38 1.00 -14.07 22.83
N PRO A 39 0.68 -13.40 23.94
CA PRO A 39 -0.65 -13.45 24.53
C PRO A 39 -1.68 -12.93 23.54
N ILE A 40 -2.88 -13.54 23.51
CA ILE A 40 -4.00 -12.97 22.76
C ILE A 40 -4.39 -11.68 23.49
N PRO A 41 -4.31 -10.50 22.84
CA PRO A 41 -4.79 -9.29 23.45
C PRO A 41 -6.27 -9.49 23.83
N LYS A 42 -6.60 -9.27 25.09
CA LYS A 42 -8.02 -9.22 25.47
C LYS A 42 -8.64 -8.02 24.79
N PHE A 43 -9.85 -8.19 24.25
CA PHE A 43 -10.60 -7.06 23.73
C PHE A 43 -10.76 -6.02 24.84
N THR A 44 -10.28 -4.83 24.62
CA THR A 44 -10.36 -3.73 25.58
C THR A 44 -10.66 -2.45 24.84
N SER A 45 -11.46 -1.59 25.44
CA SER A 45 -11.72 -0.24 24.95
C SER A 45 -10.49 0.68 25.02
N ASN A 46 -9.48 0.27 25.78
CA ASN A 46 -8.22 1.01 25.86
C ASN A 46 -7.33 0.68 24.66
N ARG A 47 -7.27 1.59 23.69
CA ARG A 47 -6.46 1.46 22.46
C ARG A 47 -4.97 1.28 22.75
N GLN A 48 -4.44 1.80 23.86
CA GLN A 48 -3.04 1.62 24.26
C GLN A 48 -2.72 0.18 24.63
N ALA A 49 -3.68 -0.55 25.21
CA ALA A 49 -3.49 -1.94 25.55
C ALA A 49 -3.40 -2.88 24.34
N LEU A 50 -3.87 -2.46 23.17
CA LEU A 50 -3.75 -3.22 21.92
C LEU A 50 -2.33 -3.13 21.33
N GLY A 51 -1.56 -2.11 21.68
CA GLY A 51 -0.17 -1.93 21.23
C GLY A 51 0.88 -2.67 22.04
N ASN A 52 0.56 -3.09 23.25
CA ASN A 52 1.55 -3.65 24.18
C ASN A 52 1.72 -5.18 24.09
N GLY A 53 1.19 -5.80 23.08
CA GLY A 53 1.00 -7.26 23.04
C GLY A 53 2.18 -8.11 22.62
N ALA A 54 3.17 -7.60 21.92
CA ALA A 54 4.30 -8.41 21.51
C ALA A 54 5.54 -7.56 21.33
N GLN A 55 6.62 -8.05 21.85
CA GLN A 55 7.95 -7.46 21.64
C GLN A 55 8.53 -8.04 20.35
N ILE A 56 8.28 -7.38 19.23
CA ILE A 56 9.06 -7.66 18.03
C ILE A 56 10.47 -7.15 18.31
N PRO A 57 11.50 -8.00 18.19
CA PRO A 57 12.87 -7.57 18.42
C PRO A 57 13.24 -6.36 17.57
N VAL A 58 13.82 -5.34 18.19
CA VAL A 58 14.32 -4.16 17.47
C VAL A 58 15.61 -4.53 16.76
N GLY A 59 15.80 -4.01 15.54
CA GLY A 59 17.00 -4.22 14.75
C GLY A 59 16.74 -5.04 13.48
N VAL A 60 17.83 -5.45 12.83
CA VAL A 60 17.79 -6.26 11.62
C VAL A 60 17.93 -7.73 11.97
N HIS A 61 16.97 -8.53 11.60
CA HIS A 61 16.92 -9.96 11.88
C HIS A 61 16.68 -10.77 10.60
N PRO A 62 17.18 -12.02 10.53
CA PRO A 62 16.82 -12.92 9.44
C PRO A 62 15.31 -13.13 9.37
N LEU A 63 14.73 -12.98 8.20
CA LEU A 63 13.29 -13.16 8.01
C LEU A 63 12.91 -14.63 8.28
N LYS A 64 12.03 -14.86 9.25
CA LYS A 64 11.33 -16.13 9.46
C LYS A 64 9.95 -16.02 8.84
N LEU A 65 9.62 -16.97 7.96
CA LEU A 65 8.28 -17.00 7.36
C LEU A 65 7.29 -17.62 8.35
N THR A 66 6.30 -16.85 8.70
CA THR A 66 5.14 -17.31 9.48
C THR A 66 4.19 -18.12 8.58
N PRO A 67 3.19 -18.83 9.15
CA PRO A 67 2.20 -19.57 8.34
C PRO A 67 1.55 -18.72 7.24
N THR A 68 1.20 -17.47 7.53
CA THR A 68 0.59 -16.55 6.54
C THR A 68 1.57 -16.16 5.44
N MET A 69 2.87 -16.17 5.72
CA MET A 69 3.91 -15.78 4.77
C MET A 69 4.46 -16.94 3.94
N GLN A 70 4.05 -18.20 4.20
CA GLN A 70 4.55 -19.37 3.47
C GLN A 70 4.48 -19.26 1.94
N PRO A 71 3.46 -18.63 1.33
CA PRO A 71 3.46 -18.41 -0.12
C PRO A 71 4.68 -17.63 -0.66
N LEU A 72 5.35 -16.86 0.19
CA LEU A 72 6.55 -16.09 -0.17
C LEU A 72 7.84 -16.93 -0.14
N ALA A 73 7.78 -18.21 0.21
CA ALA A 73 8.98 -19.04 0.41
C ALA A 73 9.92 -19.07 -0.81
N LYS A 74 9.36 -19.09 -2.02
CA LYS A 74 10.14 -19.11 -3.27
C LYS A 74 10.89 -17.82 -3.58
N VAL A 75 10.51 -16.71 -2.94
CA VAL A 75 11.08 -15.37 -3.15
C VAL A 75 11.57 -14.75 -1.84
N LYS A 76 11.75 -15.55 -0.81
CA LYS A 76 12.13 -15.10 0.53
C LYS A 76 13.37 -14.22 0.54
N ASP A 77 14.34 -14.53 -0.29
CA ASP A 77 15.58 -13.76 -0.47
C ASP A 77 15.38 -12.34 -1.01
N LYS A 78 14.20 -12.07 -1.56
CA LYS A 78 13.79 -10.77 -2.12
C LYS A 78 12.77 -10.03 -1.24
N VAL A 79 12.43 -10.59 -0.09
CA VAL A 79 11.42 -10.03 0.81
C VAL A 79 12.10 -9.36 2.01
N THR A 80 11.72 -8.14 2.27
CA THR A 80 12.04 -7.42 3.52
C THR A 80 10.75 -7.10 4.25
N LEU A 81 10.64 -7.55 5.49
CA LEU A 81 9.53 -7.17 6.38
C LEU A 81 9.97 -5.99 7.24
N VAL A 82 9.29 -4.87 7.12
CA VAL A 82 9.49 -3.68 7.96
C VAL A 82 8.35 -3.59 8.95
N THR A 83 8.68 -3.51 10.23
CA THR A 83 7.71 -3.40 11.33
C THR A 83 7.96 -2.14 12.14
N GLY A 84 7.00 -1.77 13.01
CA GLY A 84 7.13 -0.60 13.88
C GLY A 84 6.85 0.73 13.19
N LEU A 85 6.38 0.72 11.94
CA LEU A 85 5.88 1.93 11.30
C LEU A 85 4.46 2.21 11.80
N ASP A 86 4.24 3.41 12.28
CA ASP A 86 2.96 3.84 12.84
C ASP A 86 2.61 5.25 12.35
N ARG A 87 1.40 5.64 12.63
CA ARG A 87 0.89 6.98 12.34
C ARG A 87 -0.05 7.46 13.45
N THR A 88 -0.20 8.77 13.56
CA THR A 88 -1.14 9.38 14.49
C THR A 88 -2.53 9.45 13.87
N PHE A 89 -3.53 8.91 14.59
CA PHE A 89 -4.94 9.01 14.21
C PHE A 89 -5.56 10.31 14.68
N GLN A 90 -6.47 10.84 13.87
CA GLN A 90 -7.33 11.95 14.25
C GLN A 90 -8.57 11.41 14.98
N PRO A 91 -8.83 11.84 16.22
CA PRO A 91 -10.04 11.45 16.94
C PRO A 91 -11.34 11.84 16.20
N GLY A 92 -12.37 11.02 16.35
CA GLY A 92 -13.69 11.30 15.79
C GLY A 92 -13.87 10.99 14.31
N THR A 93 -12.86 10.39 13.65
CA THR A 93 -12.92 9.97 12.25
C THR A 93 -12.84 8.45 12.11
N ASP A 94 -13.28 7.92 10.98
CA ASP A 94 -13.15 6.49 10.69
C ASP A 94 -11.68 6.10 10.53
N VAL A 95 -11.24 5.13 11.32
CA VAL A 95 -9.85 4.69 11.32
C VAL A 95 -9.45 3.97 10.03
N HIS A 96 -10.40 3.30 9.38
CA HIS A 96 -10.14 2.56 8.15
C HIS A 96 -9.92 3.52 6.98
N ALA A 97 -10.78 4.54 6.87
CA ALA A 97 -10.62 5.59 5.87
C ALA A 97 -9.31 6.36 6.07
N GLN A 98 -8.95 6.67 7.31
CA GLN A 98 -7.66 7.29 7.61
C GLN A 98 -6.48 6.39 7.19
N CYS A 99 -6.53 5.09 7.47
CA CYS A 99 -5.47 4.17 7.07
C CYS A 99 -5.27 4.15 5.56
N ALA A 100 -6.36 4.06 4.79
CA ALA A 100 -6.29 4.04 3.33
C ALA A 100 -5.78 5.37 2.77
N SER A 101 -6.32 6.49 3.25
CA SER A 101 -5.98 7.83 2.75
C SER A 101 -4.53 8.24 3.01
N CYS A 102 -3.87 7.69 4.02
CA CYS A 102 -2.50 8.03 4.35
C CYS A 102 -1.47 6.95 4.02
N PHE A 103 -1.88 5.84 3.45
CA PHE A 103 -1.01 4.70 3.18
C PHE A 103 0.27 5.08 2.40
N LEU A 104 0.16 5.93 1.39
CA LEU A 104 1.28 6.35 0.55
C LEU A 104 1.64 7.83 0.67
N THR A 105 1.13 8.54 1.70
CA THR A 105 1.32 9.99 1.79
C THR A 105 2.35 10.42 2.81
N SER A 106 2.64 9.62 3.80
CA SER A 106 3.36 10.03 5.02
C SER A 106 2.73 11.23 5.73
N ALA A 107 1.52 11.64 5.36
CA ALA A 107 0.82 12.76 5.98
C ALA A 107 0.33 12.37 7.36
N SER A 108 0.51 13.25 8.34
CA SER A 108 -0.08 13.10 9.66
C SER A 108 -1.48 13.70 9.69
N ALA A 109 -2.34 13.18 10.56
CA ALA A 109 -3.70 13.72 10.77
C ALA A 109 -3.73 15.23 11.10
N PHE A 110 -2.63 15.76 11.60
CA PHE A 110 -2.53 17.16 12.03
C PHE A 110 -1.91 18.07 10.97
N THR A 111 -1.39 17.53 9.88
CA THR A 111 -0.75 18.32 8.81
C THR A 111 -1.72 18.74 7.71
N VAL A 112 -2.87 18.08 7.61
CA VAL A 112 -3.92 18.39 6.62
C VAL A 112 -5.12 18.99 7.36
N THR A 113 -5.10 20.30 7.57
CA THR A 113 -6.04 21.01 8.44
C THR A 113 -7.48 21.06 7.93
N GLN A 114 -7.70 20.86 6.65
CA GLN A 114 -9.03 20.97 6.03
C GLN A 114 -9.68 19.62 5.72
N SER A 115 -9.05 18.52 6.10
CA SER A 115 -9.58 17.18 5.87
C SER A 115 -9.45 16.32 7.13
N PRO A 116 -10.51 15.61 7.52
CA PRO A 116 -10.42 14.62 8.58
C PRO A 116 -9.57 13.41 8.19
N TYR A 117 -9.27 13.25 6.90
CA TYR A 117 -8.46 12.17 6.36
C TYR A 117 -7.15 12.73 5.83
N PRO A 118 -6.01 12.36 6.43
CA PRO A 118 -4.70 12.86 6.01
C PRO A 118 -4.43 12.46 4.57
N GLN A 119 -4.40 13.45 3.69
CA GLN A 119 -4.16 13.28 2.27
C GLN A 119 -3.08 14.23 1.82
N SER A 120 -2.21 13.75 0.99
CA SER A 120 -1.30 14.56 0.21
C SER A 120 -0.99 13.81 -1.08
N ARG A 121 -0.10 14.34 -1.89
CA ARG A 121 0.39 13.61 -3.06
C ARG A 121 1.04 12.31 -2.62
N THR A 122 0.62 11.20 -3.21
CA THR A 122 1.09 9.87 -2.81
C THR A 122 2.42 9.49 -3.48
N LEU A 123 3.15 8.61 -2.82
CA LEU A 123 4.48 8.16 -3.24
C LEU A 123 4.48 7.55 -4.65
N ASP A 124 3.44 6.83 -5.04
CA ASP A 124 3.30 6.25 -6.38
C ASP A 124 3.30 7.33 -7.46
N HIS A 125 2.60 8.45 -7.25
CA HIS A 125 2.61 9.60 -8.17
C HIS A 125 3.95 10.35 -8.18
N ILE A 126 4.64 10.42 -7.05
CA ILE A 126 5.99 11.00 -6.99
C ILE A 126 6.97 10.12 -7.78
N LEU A 127 6.92 8.81 -7.60
CA LEU A 127 7.76 7.86 -8.33
C LEU A 127 7.45 7.87 -9.83
N ALA A 128 6.17 7.95 -10.20
CA ALA A 128 5.74 7.96 -11.60
C ALA A 128 6.28 9.16 -12.40
N GLU A 129 6.59 10.26 -11.75
CA GLU A 129 7.26 11.39 -12.43
C GLU A 129 8.65 11.01 -12.92
N GLN A 130 9.31 10.10 -12.24
CA GLN A 130 10.65 9.65 -12.61
C GLN A 130 10.62 8.38 -13.47
N LEU A 131 9.84 7.38 -13.06
CA LEU A 131 9.81 6.07 -13.68
C LEU A 131 8.89 6.01 -14.91
N GLY A 132 7.85 6.85 -14.94
CA GLY A 132 6.80 6.80 -15.95
C GLY A 132 6.96 7.76 -17.14
N LYS A 133 8.10 8.45 -17.26
CA LYS A 133 8.28 9.51 -18.29
C LYS A 133 8.05 9.02 -19.71
N ASP A 134 8.54 7.82 -20.01
CA ASP A 134 8.53 7.25 -21.35
C ASP A 134 7.52 6.10 -21.48
N THR A 135 6.54 6.03 -20.55
CA THR A 135 5.52 4.98 -20.57
C THR A 135 4.17 5.53 -21.04
N PRO A 136 3.35 4.74 -21.77
CA PRO A 136 2.01 5.15 -22.18
C PRO A 136 1.10 5.48 -21.00
N PHE A 137 1.29 4.79 -19.87
CA PHE A 137 0.59 5.04 -18.62
C PHE A 137 1.62 5.23 -17.52
N ARG A 138 1.63 6.40 -16.92
CA ARG A 138 2.55 6.70 -15.81
C ARG A 138 2.17 5.95 -14.55
N THR A 139 0.85 5.82 -14.30
CA THR A 139 0.27 5.11 -13.16
C THR A 139 -0.97 4.33 -13.59
N LEU A 140 -1.26 3.27 -12.83
CA LEU A 140 -2.45 2.44 -12.99
C LEU A 140 -3.02 2.17 -11.60
N GLU A 141 -4.20 2.70 -11.33
CA GLU A 141 -4.89 2.57 -10.06
C GLU A 141 -6.01 1.55 -10.19
N PHE A 142 -6.01 0.54 -9.31
CA PHE A 142 -7.02 -0.51 -9.29
C PHE A 142 -7.61 -0.67 -7.90
N SER A 143 -8.88 -1.02 -7.82
CA SER A 143 -9.57 -1.39 -6.60
C SER A 143 -10.41 -2.63 -6.81
N SER A 144 -10.42 -3.52 -5.83
CA SER A 144 -11.35 -4.66 -5.77
C SER A 144 -12.59 -4.36 -4.93
N ASN A 145 -12.65 -3.20 -4.30
CA ASN A 145 -13.74 -2.81 -3.43
C ASN A 145 -14.96 -2.35 -4.23
N SER A 146 -16.13 -2.82 -3.86
CA SER A 146 -17.42 -2.43 -4.45
C SER A 146 -18.28 -1.56 -3.51
N HIS A 147 -17.73 -1.18 -2.36
CA HIS A 147 -18.47 -0.41 -1.36
C HIS A 147 -18.84 0.98 -1.88
N LYS A 148 -20.10 1.39 -1.76
CA LYS A 148 -20.61 2.56 -2.46
C LYS A 148 -21.38 3.56 -1.60
N ASP A 149 -21.52 3.31 -0.30
CA ASP A 149 -22.70 3.83 0.40
C ASP A 149 -22.45 4.81 1.54
N ASN A 150 -21.23 5.32 1.71
CA ASN A 150 -20.99 6.36 2.71
C ASN A 150 -20.07 7.48 2.22
N LYS A 151 -19.95 8.52 3.01
CA LYS A 151 -19.10 9.69 2.73
C LYS A 151 -17.62 9.34 2.60
N GLU A 152 -17.24 8.17 3.09
CA GLU A 152 -15.86 7.72 3.21
C GLU A 152 -15.46 6.74 2.11
N SER A 153 -16.42 6.31 1.26
CA SER A 153 -16.17 5.30 0.21
C SER A 153 -15.03 5.70 -0.74
N ILE A 154 -14.84 6.98 -0.98
CA ILE A 154 -13.71 7.47 -1.78
C ILE A 154 -12.37 7.08 -1.17
N HIS A 155 -12.25 7.02 0.17
CA HIS A 155 -11.04 6.65 0.88
C HIS A 155 -10.85 5.13 0.98
N PHE A 156 -11.94 4.35 0.95
CA PHE A 156 -11.85 2.89 0.92
C PHE A 156 -11.46 2.35 -0.45
N ASP A 157 -11.85 3.07 -1.50
CA ASP A 157 -11.62 2.65 -2.88
C ASP A 157 -10.29 3.12 -3.47
N ASN A 158 -9.68 4.13 -2.89
CA ASN A 158 -8.54 4.79 -3.48
C ASN A 158 -7.43 5.00 -2.45
N ILE A 159 -6.25 4.53 -2.78
CA ILE A 159 -5.04 4.76 -1.99
C ILE A 159 -4.10 5.77 -2.62
N SER A 160 -4.43 6.24 -3.83
CA SER A 160 -3.59 7.12 -4.64
C SER A 160 -4.23 8.50 -4.79
N TRP A 161 -3.43 9.54 -4.60
CA TRP A 161 -3.88 10.92 -4.61
C TRP A 161 -2.89 11.82 -5.35
N TYR A 162 -3.40 12.67 -6.23
CA TYR A 162 -2.59 13.71 -6.89
C TYR A 162 -2.19 14.83 -5.91
N GLY A 163 -2.97 15.02 -4.87
CA GLY A 163 -2.79 16.03 -3.83
C GLY A 163 -4.01 16.07 -2.91
N THR A 164 -4.02 16.98 -1.94
CA THR A 164 -5.14 17.14 -1.02
C THR A 164 -6.44 17.41 -1.76
N GLY A 165 -7.44 16.56 -1.54
CA GLY A 165 -8.74 16.65 -2.20
C GLY A 165 -8.78 16.17 -3.67
N HIS A 166 -7.64 15.75 -4.23
CA HIS A 166 -7.55 15.30 -5.61
C HIS A 166 -7.20 13.82 -5.69
N VAL A 167 -8.22 12.98 -5.71
CA VAL A 167 -8.06 11.52 -5.83
C VAL A 167 -7.59 11.12 -7.22
N ALA A 168 -6.73 10.10 -7.29
CA ALA A 168 -6.47 9.34 -8.49
C ALA A 168 -7.47 8.18 -8.56
N PRO A 169 -8.51 8.24 -9.42
CA PRO A 169 -9.62 7.31 -9.35
C PRO A 169 -9.23 5.90 -9.78
N SER A 170 -9.55 4.92 -8.94
CA SER A 170 -9.25 3.52 -9.20
C SER A 170 -10.25 2.86 -10.13
N LEU A 171 -9.76 2.02 -11.02
CA LEU A 171 -10.57 1.17 -11.89
C LEU A 171 -10.94 -0.10 -11.12
N ARG A 172 -12.25 -0.42 -11.11
CA ARG A 172 -12.79 -1.62 -10.45
C ARG A 172 -13.21 -2.71 -11.44
N ASP A 173 -13.51 -2.32 -12.67
CA ASP A 173 -13.95 -3.24 -13.71
C ASP A 173 -12.72 -3.75 -14.51
N PRO A 174 -12.42 -5.05 -14.46
CA PRO A 174 -11.29 -5.63 -15.19
C PRO A 174 -11.37 -5.41 -16.71
N ARG A 175 -12.58 -5.37 -17.26
CA ARG A 175 -12.80 -5.13 -18.70
C ARG A 175 -12.43 -3.70 -19.07
N LYS A 176 -12.77 -2.72 -18.22
CA LYS A 176 -12.37 -1.33 -18.41
C LYS A 176 -10.86 -1.18 -18.27
N ALA A 177 -10.25 -1.87 -17.31
CA ALA A 177 -8.81 -1.91 -17.15
C ALA A 177 -8.11 -2.49 -18.39
N TYR A 178 -8.61 -3.60 -18.91
CA TYR A 178 -8.12 -4.22 -20.13
C TYR A 178 -8.22 -3.27 -21.34
N ARG A 179 -9.40 -2.66 -21.53
CA ARG A 179 -9.61 -1.70 -22.62
C ARG A 179 -8.70 -0.48 -22.52
N ARG A 180 -8.48 0.03 -21.31
CA ARG A 180 -7.53 1.14 -21.10
C ARG A 180 -6.11 0.76 -21.50
N LEU A 181 -5.70 -0.47 -21.24
CA LEU A 181 -4.32 -0.93 -21.48
C LEU A 181 -4.08 -1.31 -22.94
N PHE A 182 -5.04 -1.95 -23.58
CA PHE A 182 -4.83 -2.62 -24.87
C PHE A 182 -5.67 -2.03 -26.02
N GLY A 183 -6.60 -1.16 -25.74
CA GLY A 183 -7.55 -0.64 -26.71
C GLY A 183 -8.56 -1.71 -27.14
N THR A 184 -9.76 -1.34 -27.46
CA THR A 184 -10.79 -2.02 -28.29
C THR A 184 -12.14 -1.43 -28.00
#